data_14e174269fcb7247b9e49c935419c63d
#
_entry.id   14e174269fcb7247b9e49c935419c63d
#
_cell.length_a   1.000
_cell.length_b   1.000
_cell.length_c   1.000
_cell.angle_alpha   90.00
_cell.angle_beta   90.00
_cell.angle_gamma   90.00
#
_symmetry.space_group_name_H-M   'P 1'
#
loop_
_entity.id
_entity.type
_entity.pdbx_description
1 polymer ?
#
loop_
_entity_poly.entity_id
_entity_poly.type
_entity_poly.pdbx_seq_one_letter_code
_entity_poly.pdbx_strand_id
1 'polypeptide(L)'
;GGFEIKGEYNLMFKTKVGALDASDAYLRGETAQGMFLDYKLVQQTARKQLPFGIGQIGRCFRNEIAPRDFLFRSREFNIAEFEFFINPEEKKCNLLEDKHLNLKLKLLDAETQVAGKETLTETTIGKILKENKLEEWHAYWLAEQIMWYKGLGLEEIKIREHRKDELSHYSSATFDIDYEFPFGSKELGGIANRGQYDLTQHAKASSQKMEIYDEKYKNKVIAKVIEPTFGMERAFLAVLVKAYNFDEKRQNVVLKLNPRIAPIKVAIFPLVKNDEKLVECARKIYLDLRKEFYV
;
A
#
# COMPACT_ATOMS: atom_id res chain seq x y z
N GLY A 1 -7.21 -33.99 -19.60
CA GLY A 1 -7.91 -34.32 -18.37
C GLY A 1 -8.71 -33.14 -17.91
N GLY A 2 -10.03 -33.26 -17.79
CA GLY A 2 -10.88 -32.20 -17.29
C GLY A 2 -10.69 -32.05 -15.78
N PHE A 3 -10.69 -30.81 -15.30
CA PHE A 3 -10.73 -30.50 -13.87
C PHE A 3 -12.20 -30.48 -13.43
N GLU A 4 -12.52 -31.18 -12.35
CA GLU A 4 -13.84 -31.15 -11.72
C GLU A 4 -13.84 -30.05 -10.64
N ILE A 5 -14.80 -29.13 -10.72
CA ILE A 5 -14.98 -28.11 -9.68
C ILE A 5 -15.70 -28.78 -8.50
N LYS A 6 -14.98 -29.01 -7.40
CA LYS A 6 -15.52 -29.66 -6.19
C LYS A 6 -16.21 -28.73 -5.18
N GLY A 7 -16.30 -27.43 -5.46
CA GLY A 7 -17.00 -26.46 -4.60
C GLY A 7 -16.39 -25.08 -4.66
N GLU A 8 -17.06 -24.12 -4.05
CA GLU A 8 -16.55 -22.75 -3.86
C GLU A 8 -15.64 -22.72 -2.63
N TYR A 9 -14.46 -22.15 -2.79
CA TYR A 9 -13.51 -21.94 -1.70
C TYR A 9 -13.70 -20.56 -1.08
N ASN A 10 -14.02 -20.51 0.21
CA ASN A 10 -14.14 -19.23 0.92
C ASN A 10 -12.78 -18.75 1.41
N LEU A 11 -12.32 -17.65 0.84
CA LEU A 11 -11.05 -17.01 1.22
C LEU A 11 -11.09 -16.38 2.62
N MET A 12 -12.27 -16.08 3.16
CA MET A 12 -12.43 -15.55 4.51
C MET A 12 -12.42 -16.65 5.56
N PHE A 13 -11.70 -16.41 6.66
CA PHE A 13 -11.78 -17.27 7.85
C PHE A 13 -13.11 -17.09 8.54
N LYS A 14 -13.89 -18.16 8.57
CA LYS A 14 -15.13 -18.23 9.35
C LYS A 14 -14.81 -18.57 10.82
N THR A 15 -15.46 -17.89 11.75
CA THR A 15 -15.38 -18.14 13.18
C THR A 15 -16.75 -17.99 13.82
N LYS A 16 -16.83 -18.20 15.12
CA LYS A 16 -18.06 -17.98 15.90
C LYS A 16 -17.78 -17.03 17.04
N VAL A 17 -18.72 -16.12 17.30
CA VAL A 17 -18.68 -15.12 18.36
C VAL A 17 -19.92 -15.22 19.22
N GLY A 18 -19.76 -15.21 20.53
CA GLY A 18 -20.82 -15.35 21.54
C GLY A 18 -20.55 -16.49 22.49
N ALA A 19 -20.94 -16.31 23.75
CA ALA A 19 -20.68 -17.29 24.82
C ALA A 19 -21.66 -18.49 24.79
N LEU A 20 -22.93 -18.26 24.48
CA LEU A 20 -23.99 -19.27 24.49
C LEU A 20 -24.61 -19.48 23.11
N ASP A 21 -25.11 -18.40 22.49
CA ASP A 21 -25.67 -18.41 21.12
C ASP A 21 -24.66 -17.85 20.14
N ALA A 22 -23.66 -18.67 19.81
CA ALA A 22 -22.58 -18.27 18.95
C ALA A 22 -23.04 -18.01 17.52
N SER A 23 -22.97 -16.75 17.08
CA SER A 23 -23.24 -16.36 15.69
C SER A 23 -21.98 -16.50 14.82
N ASP A 24 -22.22 -16.80 13.53
CA ASP A 24 -21.15 -16.84 12.55
C ASP A 24 -20.53 -15.45 12.35
N ALA A 25 -19.22 -15.41 12.35
CA ALA A 25 -18.43 -14.21 12.07
C ALA A 25 -17.28 -14.56 11.11
N TYR A 26 -16.66 -13.54 10.54
CA TYR A 26 -15.52 -13.70 9.64
C TYR A 26 -14.39 -12.77 10.09
N LEU A 27 -13.16 -13.29 10.04
CA LEU A 27 -11.99 -12.45 10.19
C LEU A 27 -11.82 -11.59 8.94
N ARG A 28 -11.49 -10.30 9.12
CA ARG A 28 -11.38 -9.37 8.00
C ARG A 28 -10.23 -9.74 7.06
N GLY A 29 -10.48 -9.71 5.75
CA GLY A 29 -9.48 -9.92 4.70
C GLY A 29 -8.78 -8.64 4.23
N GLU A 30 -9.29 -7.46 4.65
CA GLU A 30 -8.82 -6.11 4.35
C GLU A 30 -9.20 -5.15 5.48
N THR A 31 -8.62 -3.95 5.52
CA THR A 31 -8.98 -2.91 6.50
C THR A 31 -10.02 -1.93 5.96
N ALA A 32 -10.22 -1.88 4.65
CA ALA A 32 -11.10 -0.96 3.95
C ALA A 32 -12.51 -0.90 4.52
N GLN A 33 -13.15 -2.04 4.78
CA GLN A 33 -14.53 -2.08 5.24
C GLN A 33 -14.72 -1.42 6.62
N GLY A 34 -13.72 -1.53 7.51
CA GLY A 34 -13.73 -0.82 8.78
C GLY A 34 -13.72 0.71 8.59
N MET A 35 -12.92 1.19 7.64
CA MET A 35 -12.85 2.62 7.32
C MET A 35 -14.15 3.15 6.72
N PHE A 36 -14.85 2.36 5.90
CA PHE A 36 -16.17 2.74 5.37
C PHE A 36 -17.25 2.75 6.45
N LEU A 37 -17.20 1.83 7.41
CA LEU A 37 -18.09 1.84 8.57
C LEU A 37 -17.92 3.12 9.40
N ASP A 38 -16.67 3.54 9.62
CA ASP A 38 -16.33 4.71 10.43
C ASP A 38 -16.37 6.03 9.64
N TYR A 39 -16.59 5.99 8.32
CA TYR A 39 -16.53 7.15 7.43
C TYR A 39 -17.34 8.35 7.97
N LYS A 40 -18.60 8.16 8.29
CA LYS A 40 -19.48 9.25 8.80
C LYS A 40 -19.04 9.75 10.17
N LEU A 41 -18.65 8.85 11.05
CA LEU A 41 -18.17 9.21 12.38
C LEU A 41 -16.89 10.06 12.29
N VAL A 42 -15.91 9.62 11.51
CA VAL A 42 -14.66 10.35 11.29
C VAL A 42 -14.92 11.70 10.61
N GLN A 43 -15.76 11.72 9.56
CA GLN A 43 -16.10 12.95 8.84
C GLN A 43 -16.71 14.00 9.78
N GLN A 44 -17.65 13.59 10.65
CA GLN A 44 -18.36 14.49 11.56
C GLN A 44 -17.49 14.94 12.73
N THR A 45 -16.83 13.99 13.40
CA THR A 45 -16.03 14.30 14.61
C THR A 45 -14.79 15.11 14.27
N ALA A 46 -14.13 14.81 13.16
CA ALA A 46 -12.96 15.55 12.68
C ALA A 46 -13.34 16.76 11.78
N ARG A 47 -14.65 17.00 11.55
CA ARG A 47 -15.18 18.09 10.69
C ARG A 47 -14.48 18.15 9.32
N LYS A 48 -14.27 16.98 8.70
CA LYS A 48 -13.58 16.91 7.41
C LYS A 48 -14.48 17.31 6.26
N GLN A 49 -13.89 18.04 5.33
CA GLN A 49 -14.45 18.36 4.01
C GLN A 49 -13.69 17.57 2.93
N LEU A 50 -14.33 17.36 1.76
CA LEU A 50 -13.67 16.75 0.63
C LEU A 50 -12.59 17.71 0.03
N PRO A 51 -11.44 17.21 -0.39
CA PRO A 51 -11.01 15.82 -0.26
C PRO A 51 -10.36 15.51 1.11
N PHE A 52 -10.52 14.29 1.60
CA PHE A 52 -9.82 13.81 2.80
C PHE A 52 -9.58 12.30 2.73
N GLY A 53 -8.70 11.79 3.58
CA GLY A 53 -8.41 10.36 3.65
C GLY A 53 -8.57 9.80 5.06
N ILE A 54 -8.82 8.49 5.12
CA ILE A 54 -8.77 7.67 6.32
C ILE A 54 -7.75 6.58 6.04
N GLY A 55 -6.73 6.46 6.88
CA GLY A 55 -5.73 5.41 6.77
C GLY A 55 -5.78 4.46 7.94
N GLN A 56 -5.55 3.18 7.69
CA GLN A 56 -5.45 2.15 8.71
C GLN A 56 -4.29 1.21 8.40
N ILE A 57 -3.49 0.91 9.42
CA ILE A 57 -2.55 -0.21 9.42
C ILE A 57 -3.13 -1.25 10.36
N GLY A 58 -3.28 -2.46 9.88
CA GLY A 58 -3.92 -3.48 10.69
C GLY A 58 -3.71 -4.90 10.18
N ARG A 59 -3.98 -5.83 11.08
CA ARG A 59 -3.92 -7.26 10.81
C ARG A 59 -5.12 -7.70 9.99
N CYS A 60 -4.84 -8.47 8.93
CA CYS A 60 -5.81 -9.07 8.05
C CYS A 60 -5.56 -10.58 7.91
N PHE A 61 -6.57 -11.28 7.44
CA PHE A 61 -6.58 -12.74 7.40
C PHE A 61 -7.16 -13.21 6.07
N ARG A 62 -6.43 -14.06 5.37
CA ARG A 62 -6.93 -14.75 4.17
C ARG A 62 -6.67 -16.23 4.29
N ASN A 63 -7.71 -17.04 4.10
CA ASN A 63 -7.63 -18.50 4.23
C ASN A 63 -6.92 -19.09 2.99
N GLU A 64 -5.63 -18.80 2.85
CA GLU A 64 -4.82 -19.27 1.72
C GLU A 64 -4.70 -20.79 1.71
N ILE A 65 -4.97 -21.42 0.56
CA ILE A 65 -4.83 -22.86 0.38
C ILE A 65 -3.37 -23.29 0.55
N ALA A 66 -2.45 -22.53 -0.03
CA ALA A 66 -1.01 -22.83 -0.03
C ALA A 66 -0.19 -21.59 0.35
N PRO A 67 -0.05 -21.27 1.66
CA PRO A 67 0.91 -20.28 2.13
C PRO A 67 2.32 -20.66 1.67
N ARG A 68 3.13 -19.68 1.24
CA ARG A 68 4.46 -19.90 0.68
C ARG A 68 5.27 -18.61 0.63
N ASP A 69 6.54 -18.75 0.24
CA ASP A 69 7.46 -17.62 0.04
C ASP A 69 7.62 -16.76 1.30
N PHE A 70 7.74 -17.44 2.45
CA PHE A 70 7.93 -16.84 3.78
C PHE A 70 6.87 -15.78 4.08
N LEU A 71 7.24 -14.51 4.28
CA LEU A 71 6.33 -13.40 4.58
C LEU A 71 5.49 -12.93 3.39
N PHE A 72 5.74 -13.43 2.19
CA PHE A 72 5.07 -12.95 1.00
C PHE A 72 3.60 -13.40 0.93
N ARG A 73 3.32 -14.66 1.25
CA ARG A 73 1.98 -15.23 1.21
C ARG A 73 1.68 -16.05 2.46
N SER A 74 1.13 -15.40 3.46
CA SER A 74 0.71 -15.97 4.73
C SER A 74 -0.80 -15.81 4.94
N ARG A 75 -1.36 -16.59 5.88
CA ARG A 75 -2.78 -16.51 6.23
C ARG A 75 -3.11 -15.33 7.13
N GLU A 76 -2.12 -14.85 7.86
CA GLU A 76 -2.18 -13.70 8.75
C GLU A 76 -1.09 -12.72 8.33
N PHE A 77 -1.45 -11.47 8.07
CA PHE A 77 -0.54 -10.44 7.56
C PHE A 77 -1.02 -9.05 7.98
N ASN A 78 -0.12 -8.06 7.92
CA ASN A 78 -0.48 -6.67 8.11
C ASN A 78 -0.57 -5.96 6.75
N ILE A 79 -1.58 -5.13 6.64
CA ILE A 79 -1.80 -4.29 5.47
C ILE A 79 -1.94 -2.84 5.94
N ALA A 80 -1.43 -1.92 5.15
CA ALA A 80 -1.74 -0.51 5.29
C ALA A 80 -2.60 -0.12 4.09
N GLU A 81 -3.80 0.35 4.35
CA GLU A 81 -4.75 0.82 3.36
C GLU A 81 -5.13 2.26 3.67
N PHE A 82 -5.43 2.99 2.63
CA PHE A 82 -5.75 4.40 2.70
C PHE A 82 -6.91 4.70 1.77
N GLU A 83 -8.07 5.04 2.34
CA GLU A 83 -9.25 5.41 1.58
C GLU A 83 -9.29 6.92 1.41
N PHE A 84 -9.06 7.38 0.20
CA PHE A 84 -9.05 8.80 -0.12
C PHE A 84 -10.36 9.19 -0.80
N PHE A 85 -11.13 10.04 -0.13
CA PHE A 85 -12.47 10.47 -0.51
C PHE A 85 -12.41 11.79 -1.25
N ILE A 86 -12.98 11.81 -2.45
CA ILE A 86 -13.04 13.00 -3.32
C ILE A 86 -14.46 13.21 -3.86
N ASN A 87 -14.77 14.46 -4.25
CA ASN A 87 -16.01 14.73 -4.97
C ASN A 87 -15.96 14.03 -6.34
N PRO A 88 -17.01 13.29 -6.77
CA PRO A 88 -17.04 12.64 -8.11
C PRO A 88 -16.86 13.60 -9.29
N GLU A 89 -17.24 14.87 -9.11
CA GLU A 89 -17.08 15.92 -10.11
C GLU A 89 -15.66 16.52 -10.14
N GLU A 90 -14.85 16.23 -9.09
CA GLU A 90 -13.47 16.74 -9.01
C GLU A 90 -12.56 16.01 -9.99
N LYS A 91 -12.25 16.67 -11.10
CA LYS A 91 -11.38 16.13 -12.18
C LYS A 91 -9.91 16.53 -11.99
N LYS A 92 -9.64 17.55 -11.16
CA LYS A 92 -8.32 18.12 -10.99
C LYS A 92 -7.74 17.81 -9.62
N CYS A 93 -6.47 17.42 -9.61
CA CYS A 93 -5.71 17.24 -8.39
C CYS A 93 -4.74 18.40 -8.20
N ASN A 94 -5.01 19.24 -7.21
CA ASN A 94 -4.16 20.39 -6.88
C ASN A 94 -2.82 20.03 -6.26
N LEU A 95 -2.60 18.75 -5.94
CA LEU A 95 -1.34 18.22 -5.40
C LEU A 95 -0.47 17.55 -6.49
N LEU A 96 -1.01 17.41 -7.70
CA LEU A 96 -0.31 16.79 -8.82
C LEU A 96 0.68 17.79 -9.44
N GLU A 97 1.96 17.58 -9.18
CA GLU A 97 3.06 18.44 -9.57
C GLU A 97 3.89 17.81 -10.69
N ASP A 98 4.79 18.59 -11.31
CA ASP A 98 5.70 18.11 -12.36
C ASP A 98 6.56 16.92 -11.93
N LYS A 99 6.97 16.84 -10.66
CA LYS A 99 7.71 15.69 -10.13
C LYS A 99 6.92 14.38 -10.26
N HIS A 100 5.58 14.43 -10.10
CA HIS A 100 4.71 13.28 -10.26
C HIS A 100 4.52 12.95 -11.74
N LEU A 101 4.20 13.96 -12.57
CA LEU A 101 3.96 13.78 -13.99
C LEU A 101 5.18 13.24 -14.74
N ASN A 102 6.39 13.67 -14.36
CA ASN A 102 7.65 13.24 -14.95
C ASN A 102 8.23 11.96 -14.33
N LEU A 103 7.55 11.35 -13.37
CA LEU A 103 7.98 10.12 -12.73
C LEU A 103 8.02 9.00 -13.77
N LYS A 104 9.24 8.51 -14.05
CA LYS A 104 9.48 7.40 -14.97
C LYS A 104 9.17 6.07 -14.30
N LEU A 105 8.54 5.18 -15.06
CA LEU A 105 8.16 3.84 -14.63
C LEU A 105 8.19 2.85 -15.80
N LYS A 106 8.23 1.56 -15.48
CA LYS A 106 8.07 0.45 -16.41
C LYS A 106 6.65 -0.09 -16.27
N LEU A 107 5.86 0.02 -17.32
CA LEU A 107 4.45 -0.38 -17.36
C LEU A 107 4.27 -1.67 -18.15
N LEU A 108 3.57 -2.63 -17.57
CA LEU A 108 2.92 -3.71 -18.27
C LEU A 108 1.44 -3.33 -18.41
N ASP A 109 1.06 -2.82 -19.57
CA ASP A 109 -0.31 -2.39 -19.81
C ASP A 109 -1.27 -3.57 -20.10
N ALA A 110 -2.57 -3.31 -19.95
CA ALA A 110 -3.61 -4.30 -20.13
C ALA A 110 -3.65 -4.86 -21.57
N GLU A 111 -3.38 -4.02 -22.58
CA GLU A 111 -3.39 -4.41 -24.01
C GLU A 111 -2.26 -5.40 -24.32
N THR A 112 -1.06 -5.13 -23.82
CA THR A 112 0.10 -6.02 -23.92
C THR A 112 -0.18 -7.38 -23.29
N GLN A 113 -0.84 -7.41 -22.10
CA GLN A 113 -1.23 -8.64 -21.42
C GLN A 113 -2.29 -9.43 -22.21
N VAL A 114 -3.30 -8.76 -22.78
CA VAL A 114 -4.31 -9.39 -23.64
C VAL A 114 -3.68 -10.01 -24.87
N ALA A 115 -2.63 -9.41 -25.43
CA ALA A 115 -1.86 -9.96 -26.55
C ALA A 115 -0.93 -11.14 -26.15
N GLY A 116 -0.97 -11.61 -24.88
CA GLY A 116 -0.14 -12.69 -24.38
C GLY A 116 1.34 -12.32 -24.25
N LYS A 117 1.66 -11.04 -24.12
CA LYS A 117 3.02 -10.52 -23.98
C LYS A 117 3.25 -9.99 -22.57
N GLU A 118 4.51 -10.02 -22.14
CA GLU A 118 4.98 -9.48 -20.85
C GLU A 118 6.00 -8.34 -21.04
N THR A 119 5.95 -7.68 -22.19
CA THR A 119 6.90 -6.61 -22.52
C THR A 119 6.56 -5.35 -21.72
N LEU A 120 7.53 -4.86 -20.97
CA LEU A 120 7.45 -3.63 -20.21
C LEU A 120 7.75 -2.42 -21.12
N THR A 121 6.90 -1.42 -21.04
CA THR A 121 7.08 -0.14 -21.75
C THR A 121 7.57 0.93 -20.77
N GLU A 122 8.65 1.62 -21.11
CA GLU A 122 9.08 2.80 -20.35
C GLU A 122 8.13 3.97 -20.65
N THR A 123 7.58 4.53 -19.60
CA THR A 123 6.60 5.62 -19.70
C THR A 123 6.71 6.57 -18.50
N THR A 124 5.80 7.54 -18.42
CA THR A 124 5.66 8.44 -17.28
C THR A 124 4.21 8.50 -16.82
N ILE A 125 3.98 8.87 -15.57
CA ILE A 125 2.62 9.11 -15.04
C ILE A 125 1.85 10.09 -15.93
N GLY A 126 2.51 11.17 -16.36
CA GLY A 126 1.89 12.17 -17.25
C GLY A 126 1.47 11.63 -18.61
N LYS A 127 2.19 10.62 -19.15
CA LYS A 127 1.81 9.97 -20.41
C LYS A 127 0.60 9.07 -20.20
N ILE A 128 0.60 8.25 -19.15
CA ILE A 128 -0.55 7.38 -18.79
C ILE A 128 -1.81 8.21 -18.55
N LEU A 129 -1.67 9.37 -17.90
CA LEU A 129 -2.77 10.30 -17.66
C LEU A 129 -3.33 10.87 -18.99
N LYS A 130 -2.45 11.25 -19.94
CA LYS A 130 -2.87 11.73 -21.27
C LYS A 130 -3.58 10.65 -22.11
N GLU A 131 -3.27 9.40 -21.88
CA GLU A 131 -3.93 8.23 -22.50
C GLU A 131 -5.29 7.91 -21.84
N ASN A 132 -5.74 8.70 -20.85
CA ASN A 132 -6.98 8.54 -20.09
C ASN A 132 -7.09 7.18 -19.35
N LYS A 133 -5.97 6.57 -19.02
CA LYS A 133 -5.91 5.34 -18.21
C LYS A 133 -6.03 5.62 -16.72
N LEU A 134 -5.77 6.87 -16.30
CA LEU A 134 -5.84 7.35 -14.92
C LEU A 134 -6.61 8.67 -14.84
N GLU A 135 -7.26 8.90 -13.71
CA GLU A 135 -7.71 10.25 -13.32
C GLU A 135 -6.60 10.94 -12.50
N GLU A 136 -6.62 12.28 -12.38
CA GLU A 136 -5.53 13.03 -11.75
C GLU A 136 -5.28 12.63 -10.29
N TRP A 137 -6.32 12.42 -9.48
CA TRP A 137 -6.16 11.94 -8.11
C TRP A 137 -5.61 10.52 -8.03
N HIS A 138 -5.99 9.64 -8.96
CA HIS A 138 -5.43 8.30 -9.05
C HIS A 138 -3.95 8.36 -9.46
N ALA A 139 -3.61 9.21 -10.44
CA ALA A 139 -2.24 9.44 -10.87
C ALA A 139 -1.35 9.99 -9.75
N TYR A 140 -1.86 10.94 -8.96
CA TYR A 140 -1.17 11.48 -7.80
C TYR A 140 -0.83 10.39 -6.78
N TRP A 141 -1.80 9.61 -6.35
CA TRP A 141 -1.58 8.58 -5.34
C TRP A 141 -0.71 7.42 -5.84
N LEU A 142 -0.82 7.04 -7.12
CA LEU A 142 0.10 6.08 -7.73
C LEU A 142 1.54 6.61 -7.72
N ALA A 143 1.74 7.87 -8.06
CA ALA A 143 3.06 8.49 -8.04
C ALA A 143 3.64 8.56 -6.62
N GLU A 144 2.85 8.98 -5.63
CA GLU A 144 3.27 9.03 -4.22
C GLU A 144 3.64 7.63 -3.70
N GLN A 145 2.86 6.61 -4.04
CA GLN A 145 3.12 5.23 -3.65
C GLN A 145 4.43 4.70 -4.26
N ILE A 146 4.67 4.97 -5.55
CA ILE A 146 5.93 4.64 -6.24
C ILE A 146 7.11 5.37 -5.57
N MET A 147 6.98 6.67 -5.31
CA MET A 147 8.03 7.45 -4.67
C MET A 147 8.32 6.97 -3.25
N TRP A 148 7.31 6.52 -2.53
CA TRP A 148 7.48 5.92 -1.21
C TRP A 148 8.33 4.65 -1.28
N TYR A 149 8.01 3.71 -2.16
CA TYR A 149 8.82 2.48 -2.36
C TYR A 149 10.26 2.80 -2.78
N LYS A 150 10.45 3.74 -3.71
CA LYS A 150 11.80 4.21 -4.10
C LYS A 150 12.53 4.83 -2.91
N GLY A 151 11.84 5.57 -2.05
CA GLY A 151 12.39 6.11 -0.81
C GLY A 151 12.86 5.06 0.20
N LEU A 152 12.36 3.82 0.10
CA LEU A 152 12.87 2.66 0.86
C LEU A 152 14.09 2.01 0.21
N GLY A 153 14.49 2.45 -0.99
CA GLY A 153 15.58 1.87 -1.78
C GLY A 153 15.13 0.81 -2.80
N LEU A 154 13.81 0.67 -3.03
CA LEU A 154 13.25 -0.28 -4.00
C LEU A 154 13.09 0.37 -5.38
N GLU A 155 14.20 0.53 -6.10
CA GLU A 155 14.23 1.20 -7.41
C GLU A 155 13.64 0.33 -8.55
N GLU A 156 13.69 -0.99 -8.41
CA GLU A 156 13.38 -1.97 -9.47
C GLU A 156 11.92 -2.42 -9.41
N ILE A 157 11.01 -1.46 -9.24
CA ILE A 157 9.57 -1.72 -9.27
C ILE A 157 9.01 -1.61 -10.68
N LYS A 158 7.97 -2.41 -10.95
CA LYS A 158 7.22 -2.44 -12.20
C LYS A 158 5.76 -2.13 -11.89
N ILE A 159 5.07 -1.51 -12.83
CA ILE A 159 3.65 -1.21 -12.69
C ILE A 159 2.88 -2.10 -13.65
N ARG A 160 1.86 -2.78 -13.15
CA ARG A 160 0.97 -3.64 -13.91
C ARG A 160 -0.45 -3.05 -13.91
N GLU A 161 -0.96 -2.71 -15.07
CA GLU A 161 -2.35 -2.31 -15.25
C GLU A 161 -3.24 -3.56 -15.24
N HIS A 162 -4.31 -3.57 -14.45
CA HIS A 162 -5.27 -4.67 -14.48
C HIS A 162 -6.06 -4.67 -15.79
N ARG A 163 -6.26 -5.86 -16.36
CA ARG A 163 -7.18 -6.06 -17.48
C ARG A 163 -8.62 -5.91 -17.00
N LYS A 164 -9.53 -5.58 -17.91
CA LYS A 164 -10.95 -5.40 -17.59
C LYS A 164 -11.60 -6.63 -16.95
N ASP A 165 -11.18 -7.83 -17.33
CA ASP A 165 -11.66 -9.10 -16.78
C ASP A 165 -11.08 -9.45 -15.39
N GLU A 166 -10.00 -8.75 -14.98
CA GLU A 166 -9.38 -8.88 -13.65
C GLU A 166 -9.90 -7.84 -12.64
N LEU A 167 -10.53 -6.76 -13.12
CA LEU A 167 -11.02 -5.71 -12.24
C LEU A 167 -12.06 -6.25 -11.27
N SER A 168 -11.88 -5.92 -10.00
CA SER A 168 -12.91 -6.13 -8.99
C SER A 168 -14.18 -5.38 -9.37
N HIS A 169 -15.34 -5.92 -9.01
CA HIS A 169 -16.64 -5.35 -9.35
C HIS A 169 -16.89 -3.92 -8.85
N TYR A 170 -16.08 -3.45 -7.93
CA TYR A 170 -16.11 -2.10 -7.39
C TYR A 170 -15.10 -1.14 -8.04
N SER A 171 -14.15 -1.66 -8.82
CA SER A 171 -13.04 -0.84 -9.35
C SER A 171 -13.24 -0.48 -10.82
N SER A 172 -12.97 0.77 -11.16
CA SER A 172 -12.95 1.26 -12.55
C SER A 172 -11.55 1.21 -13.17
N ALA A 173 -10.50 1.21 -12.35
CA ALA A 173 -9.10 1.09 -12.76
C ALA A 173 -8.28 0.61 -11.55
N THR A 174 -7.35 -0.31 -11.78
CA THR A 174 -6.44 -0.84 -10.75
C THR A 174 -5.05 -0.99 -11.35
N PHE A 175 -4.04 -0.63 -10.58
CA PHE A 175 -2.63 -0.83 -10.91
C PHE A 175 -1.93 -1.50 -9.75
N ASP A 176 -1.18 -2.56 -10.03
CA ASP A 176 -0.29 -3.19 -9.07
C ASP A 176 1.12 -2.60 -9.18
N ILE A 177 1.81 -2.57 -8.05
CA ILE A 177 3.22 -2.25 -7.96
C ILE A 177 3.96 -3.55 -7.66
N ASP A 178 4.65 -4.08 -8.67
CA ASP A 178 5.39 -5.33 -8.60
C ASP A 178 6.87 -5.09 -8.30
N TYR A 179 7.47 -6.03 -7.59
CA TYR A 179 8.90 -6.08 -7.30
C TYR A 179 9.49 -7.43 -7.69
N GLU A 180 10.75 -7.43 -8.15
CA GLU A 180 11.45 -8.66 -8.52
C GLU A 180 12.05 -9.32 -7.27
N PHE A 181 11.34 -10.31 -6.75
CA PHE A 181 11.81 -11.16 -5.66
C PHE A 181 12.66 -12.31 -6.20
N PRO A 182 13.47 -13.02 -5.37
CA PRO A 182 14.19 -14.20 -5.78
C PRO A 182 13.33 -15.33 -6.37
N PHE A 183 12.03 -15.32 -6.06
CA PHE A 183 11.01 -16.26 -6.56
C PHE A 183 10.14 -15.67 -7.68
N GLY A 184 10.58 -14.59 -8.30
CA GLY A 184 9.95 -13.92 -9.44
C GLY A 184 9.26 -12.60 -9.12
N SER A 185 8.76 -11.95 -10.17
CA SER A 185 8.04 -10.68 -10.07
C SER A 185 6.71 -10.87 -9.36
N LYS A 186 6.47 -10.12 -8.28
CA LYS A 186 5.28 -10.22 -7.45
C LYS A 186 4.87 -8.88 -6.90
N GLU A 187 3.58 -8.75 -6.66
CA GLU A 187 2.92 -7.57 -6.12
C GLU A 187 3.41 -7.18 -4.72
N LEU A 188 3.85 -5.93 -4.55
CA LEU A 188 4.13 -5.29 -3.25
C LEU A 188 2.90 -4.61 -2.67
N GLY A 189 2.11 -4.02 -3.53
CA GLY A 189 0.91 -3.28 -3.21
C GLY A 189 0.20 -2.86 -4.48
N GLY A 190 -0.92 -2.19 -4.35
CA GLY A 190 -1.73 -1.78 -5.48
C GLY A 190 -2.44 -0.46 -5.21
N ILE A 191 -3.09 0.04 -6.24
CA ILE A 191 -3.96 1.19 -6.12
C ILE A 191 -5.21 0.98 -6.98
N ALA A 192 -6.38 1.20 -6.38
CA ALA A 192 -7.66 1.04 -7.03
C ALA A 192 -8.47 2.33 -7.03
N ASN A 193 -9.15 2.60 -8.13
CA ASN A 193 -10.25 3.57 -8.17
C ASN A 193 -11.55 2.80 -7.90
N ARG A 194 -12.00 2.80 -6.65
CA ARG A 194 -13.20 2.09 -6.16
C ARG A 194 -14.51 2.82 -6.52
N GLY A 195 -14.40 4.01 -7.10
CA GLY A 195 -15.59 4.81 -7.43
C GLY A 195 -16.41 5.13 -6.19
N GLN A 196 -17.73 5.06 -6.33
CA GLN A 196 -18.70 5.31 -5.26
C GLN A 196 -19.31 4.02 -4.71
N TYR A 197 -18.79 2.85 -5.11
CA TYR A 197 -19.41 1.55 -4.85
C TYR A 197 -19.62 1.27 -3.36
N ASP A 198 -18.52 1.30 -2.58
CA ASP A 198 -18.56 0.91 -1.16
C ASP A 198 -19.51 1.78 -0.35
N LEU A 199 -19.38 3.10 -0.41
CA LEU A 199 -20.27 4.01 0.33
C LEU A 199 -21.72 3.88 -0.12
N THR A 200 -21.98 3.58 -1.39
CA THR A 200 -23.34 3.31 -1.90
C THR A 200 -23.90 2.02 -1.30
N GLN A 201 -23.09 0.94 -1.23
CA GLN A 201 -23.53 -0.31 -0.62
C GLN A 201 -23.77 -0.16 0.89
N HIS A 202 -22.85 0.53 1.59
CA HIS A 202 -23.03 0.86 3.01
C HIS A 202 -24.29 1.69 3.27
N ALA A 203 -24.58 2.68 2.42
CA ALA A 203 -25.80 3.46 2.51
C ALA A 203 -27.06 2.59 2.37
N LYS A 204 -27.07 1.70 1.37
CA LYS A 204 -28.19 0.78 1.12
C LYS A 204 -28.40 -0.21 2.27
N ALA A 205 -27.32 -0.85 2.74
CA ALA A 205 -27.39 -1.88 3.77
C ALA A 205 -27.76 -1.32 5.16
N SER A 206 -27.25 -0.15 5.51
CA SER A 206 -27.48 0.48 6.82
C SER A 206 -28.68 1.42 6.86
N SER A 207 -29.26 1.78 5.72
CA SER A 207 -30.23 2.86 5.56
C SER A 207 -29.72 4.22 6.06
N GLN A 208 -28.42 4.39 6.23
CA GLN A 208 -27.77 5.63 6.64
C GLN A 208 -27.35 6.46 5.42
N LYS A 209 -27.50 7.77 5.50
CA LYS A 209 -27.02 8.68 4.45
C LYS A 209 -25.52 8.80 4.51
N MET A 210 -24.81 8.29 3.48
CA MET A 210 -23.35 8.41 3.35
C MET A 210 -22.92 9.66 2.58
N GLU A 211 -23.87 10.52 2.19
CA GLU A 211 -23.62 11.77 1.51
C GLU A 211 -22.88 12.77 2.42
N ILE A 212 -22.00 13.56 1.81
CA ILE A 212 -21.36 14.73 2.42
C ILE A 212 -21.70 15.97 1.57
N TYR A 213 -21.92 17.10 2.22
CA TYR A 213 -22.07 18.38 1.54
C TYR A 213 -20.68 18.93 1.18
N ASP A 214 -20.46 19.20 -0.08
CA ASP A 214 -19.21 19.78 -0.59
C ASP A 214 -19.38 21.30 -0.76
N GLU A 215 -18.62 22.06 0.01
CA GLU A 215 -18.66 23.52 0.00
C GLU A 215 -18.15 24.11 -1.33
N LYS A 216 -17.21 23.45 -2.00
CA LYS A 216 -16.65 23.89 -3.29
C LYS A 216 -17.67 23.77 -4.41
N TYR A 217 -18.37 22.64 -4.49
CA TYR A 217 -19.34 22.33 -5.53
C TYR A 217 -20.77 22.67 -5.17
N LYS A 218 -21.03 23.06 -3.89
CA LYS A 218 -22.36 23.40 -3.38
C LYS A 218 -23.41 22.30 -3.56
N ASN A 219 -22.96 21.04 -3.51
CA ASN A 219 -23.82 19.87 -3.68
C ASN A 219 -23.59 18.81 -2.59
N LYS A 220 -24.58 17.90 -2.46
CA LYS A 220 -24.42 16.69 -1.63
C LYS A 220 -24.05 15.53 -2.52
N VAL A 221 -22.96 14.86 -2.18
CA VAL A 221 -22.44 13.73 -2.96
C VAL A 221 -22.07 12.54 -2.08
N ILE A 222 -22.21 11.33 -2.62
CA ILE A 222 -21.48 10.17 -2.15
C ILE A 222 -20.07 10.30 -2.74
N ALA A 223 -19.05 10.30 -1.87
CA ALA A 223 -17.67 10.48 -2.31
C ALA A 223 -17.20 9.31 -3.20
N LYS A 224 -16.34 9.63 -4.15
CA LYS A 224 -15.55 8.66 -4.90
C LYS A 224 -14.29 8.33 -4.09
N VAL A 225 -13.82 7.09 -4.18
CA VAL A 225 -12.71 6.57 -3.37
C VAL A 225 -11.54 6.14 -4.26
N ILE A 226 -10.35 6.60 -3.91
CA ILE A 226 -9.07 6.07 -4.40
C ILE A 226 -8.39 5.37 -3.23
N GLU A 227 -7.96 4.13 -3.45
CA GLU A 227 -7.41 3.25 -2.43
C GLU A 227 -5.98 2.82 -2.76
N PRO A 228 -4.95 3.47 -2.23
CA PRO A 228 -3.60 2.91 -2.17
C PRO A 228 -3.49 1.84 -1.08
N THR A 229 -2.93 0.68 -1.45
CA THR A 229 -2.76 -0.48 -0.57
C THR A 229 -1.29 -0.89 -0.50
N PHE A 230 -0.79 -1.18 0.70
CA PHE A 230 0.59 -1.56 0.97
C PHE A 230 0.63 -2.88 1.75
N GLY A 231 1.18 -3.92 1.17
CA GLY A 231 1.51 -5.16 1.88
C GLY A 231 2.73 -4.96 2.77
N MET A 232 2.53 -4.85 4.09
CA MET A 232 3.60 -4.48 5.02
C MET A 232 4.71 -5.53 5.08
N GLU A 233 4.36 -6.81 5.20
CA GLU A 233 5.32 -7.91 5.20
C GLU A 233 6.02 -8.06 3.85
N ARG A 234 5.32 -7.80 2.74
CA ARG A 234 5.91 -7.83 1.40
C ARG A 234 6.94 -6.72 1.22
N ALA A 235 6.61 -5.48 1.66
CA ALA A 235 7.53 -4.35 1.65
C ALA A 235 8.75 -4.61 2.53
N PHE A 236 8.55 -5.17 3.74
CA PHE A 236 9.63 -5.57 4.64
C PHE A 236 10.55 -6.62 4.00
N LEU A 237 9.96 -7.67 3.40
CA LEU A 237 10.70 -8.71 2.71
C LEU A 237 11.51 -8.14 1.53
N ALA A 238 10.90 -7.27 0.71
CA ALA A 238 11.59 -6.63 -0.41
C ALA A 238 12.78 -5.79 0.05
N VAL A 239 12.62 -5.03 1.15
CA VAL A 239 13.71 -4.26 1.77
C VAL A 239 14.85 -5.18 2.24
N LEU A 240 14.54 -6.31 2.89
CA LEU A 240 15.56 -7.27 3.31
C LEU A 240 16.28 -7.91 2.13
N VAL A 241 15.54 -8.33 1.09
CA VAL A 241 16.11 -8.90 -0.13
C VAL A 241 17.06 -7.89 -0.80
N LYS A 242 16.63 -6.63 -0.91
CA LYS A 242 17.47 -5.57 -1.51
C LYS A 242 18.69 -5.23 -0.68
N ALA A 243 18.55 -5.26 0.64
CA ALA A 243 19.65 -4.93 1.56
C ALA A 243 20.66 -6.07 1.76
N TYR A 244 20.26 -7.32 1.48
CA TYR A 244 21.13 -8.47 1.64
C TYR A 244 22.35 -8.37 0.75
N ASN A 245 23.54 -8.43 1.36
CA ASN A 245 24.82 -8.39 0.64
C ASN A 245 25.84 -9.27 1.36
N PHE A 246 26.47 -10.17 0.63
CA PHE A 246 27.65 -10.89 1.14
C PHE A 246 28.90 -10.06 0.86
N ASP A 247 29.58 -9.64 1.91
CA ASP A 247 30.83 -8.87 1.83
C ASP A 247 32.01 -9.84 1.74
N GLU A 248 32.54 -10.02 0.53
CA GLU A 248 33.68 -10.93 0.25
C GLU A 248 34.93 -10.57 1.06
N LYS A 249 35.17 -9.31 1.36
CA LYS A 249 36.35 -8.89 2.13
C LYS A 249 36.22 -9.23 3.60
N ARG A 250 35.01 -9.11 4.15
CA ARG A 250 34.74 -9.43 5.55
C ARG A 250 34.27 -10.86 5.76
N GLN A 251 34.05 -11.63 4.68
CA GLN A 251 33.51 -12.99 4.71
C GLN A 251 32.25 -13.09 5.58
N ASN A 252 31.36 -12.09 5.48
CA ASN A 252 30.15 -12.00 6.30
C ASN A 252 28.99 -11.36 5.53
N VAL A 253 27.78 -11.64 6.01
CA VAL A 253 26.56 -10.98 5.53
C VAL A 253 26.44 -9.60 6.15
N VAL A 254 26.16 -8.60 5.30
CA VAL A 254 25.91 -7.23 5.69
C VAL A 254 24.57 -6.80 5.09
N LEU A 255 23.67 -6.27 5.90
CA LEU A 255 22.45 -5.63 5.41
C LEU A 255 22.75 -4.17 5.04
N LYS A 256 22.79 -3.88 3.74
CA LYS A 256 22.96 -2.52 3.21
C LYS A 256 21.61 -1.79 3.20
N LEU A 257 21.03 -1.56 4.37
CA LEU A 257 19.77 -0.84 4.51
C LEU A 257 19.92 0.62 4.06
N ASN A 258 18.84 1.13 3.44
CA ASN A 258 18.74 2.56 3.22
C ASN A 258 18.81 3.29 4.58
N PRO A 259 19.66 4.31 4.75
CA PRO A 259 19.81 5.02 6.03
C PRO A 259 18.48 5.57 6.58
N ARG A 260 17.52 5.89 5.70
CA ARG A 260 16.20 6.38 6.07
C ARG A 260 15.42 5.38 6.94
N ILE A 261 15.61 4.07 6.70
CA ILE A 261 14.88 3.00 7.40
C ILE A 261 15.76 2.15 8.31
N ALA A 262 17.07 2.37 8.33
CA ALA A 262 17.98 1.68 9.23
C ALA A 262 17.54 1.92 10.70
N PRO A 263 17.35 0.87 11.52
CA PRO A 263 16.85 1.05 12.89
C PRO A 263 17.82 1.86 13.75
N ILE A 264 19.12 1.66 13.58
CA ILE A 264 20.17 2.44 14.23
C ILE A 264 20.82 3.34 13.19
N LYS A 265 20.79 4.66 13.43
CA LYS A 265 21.31 5.65 12.48
C LYS A 265 22.81 5.89 12.63
N VAL A 266 23.27 5.86 13.86
CA VAL A 266 24.68 6.13 14.22
C VAL A 266 25.09 5.20 15.34
N ALA A 267 26.30 4.68 15.28
CA ALA A 267 26.89 3.94 16.40
C ALA A 267 28.19 4.65 16.84
N ILE A 268 28.32 4.91 18.14
CA ILE A 268 29.47 5.63 18.70
C ILE A 268 30.32 4.64 19.48
N PHE A 269 31.55 4.50 19.07
CA PHE A 269 32.52 3.62 19.71
C PHE A 269 33.78 4.42 20.14
N PRO A 270 34.22 4.32 21.42
CA PRO A 270 35.54 4.83 21.80
C PRO A 270 36.61 4.01 21.09
N LEU A 271 37.70 4.66 20.66
CA LEU A 271 38.81 3.99 19.98
C LEU A 271 39.41 2.86 20.84
N VAL A 272 39.52 3.10 22.14
CA VAL A 272 39.90 2.11 23.15
C VAL A 272 39.02 2.23 24.37
N LYS A 273 38.64 1.09 24.97
CA LYS A 273 37.68 1.03 26.10
C LYS A 273 38.30 1.36 27.47
N ASN A 274 39.61 1.36 27.59
CA ASN A 274 40.38 1.58 28.82
C ASN A 274 40.98 2.98 28.95
N ASP A 275 40.66 3.90 28.02
CA ASP A 275 40.98 5.32 28.13
C ASP A 275 39.72 6.09 28.55
N GLU A 276 39.66 6.56 29.77
CA GLU A 276 38.52 7.24 30.36
C GLU A 276 38.12 8.52 29.55
N LYS A 277 39.12 9.26 29.03
CA LYS A 277 38.85 10.47 28.25
C LYS A 277 38.17 10.17 26.92
N LEU A 278 38.61 9.10 26.25
CA LEU A 278 37.97 8.67 24.99
C LEU A 278 36.57 8.11 25.22
N VAL A 279 36.37 7.35 26.32
CA VAL A 279 35.05 6.86 26.72
C VAL A 279 34.10 7.99 27.04
N GLU A 280 34.56 9.00 27.80
CA GLU A 280 33.77 10.17 28.16
C GLU A 280 33.40 11.01 26.90
N CYS A 281 34.35 11.18 25.99
CA CYS A 281 34.09 11.85 24.71
C CYS A 281 33.04 11.11 23.88
N ALA A 282 33.17 9.79 23.71
CA ALA A 282 32.19 8.98 23.02
C ALA A 282 30.81 9.08 23.68
N ARG A 283 30.74 9.03 25.02
CA ARG A 283 29.50 9.19 25.76
C ARG A 283 28.84 10.57 25.55
N LYS A 284 29.62 11.62 25.51
CA LYS A 284 29.14 12.97 25.22
C LYS A 284 28.49 13.04 23.83
N ILE A 285 29.18 12.53 22.80
CA ILE A 285 28.66 12.47 21.44
C ILE A 285 27.38 11.63 21.39
N TYR A 286 27.35 10.46 22.04
CA TYR A 286 26.16 9.63 22.15
C TYR A 286 24.97 10.38 22.77
N LEU A 287 25.20 11.07 23.90
CA LEU A 287 24.14 11.81 24.60
C LEU A 287 23.58 12.99 23.78
N ASP A 288 24.40 13.59 22.92
CA ASP A 288 23.93 14.65 22.03
C ASP A 288 23.14 14.10 20.84
N LEU A 289 23.68 13.09 20.16
CA LEU A 289 23.04 12.53 18.97
C LEU A 289 21.74 11.76 19.27
N ARG A 290 21.63 11.12 20.44
CA ARG A 290 20.40 10.41 20.84
C ARG A 290 19.17 11.32 21.02
N LYS A 291 19.34 12.63 21.06
CA LYS A 291 18.23 13.61 21.10
C LYS A 291 17.52 13.71 19.74
N GLU A 292 18.24 13.40 18.65
CA GLU A 292 17.77 13.57 17.27
C GLU A 292 17.66 12.23 16.51
N PHE A 293 18.50 11.26 16.88
CA PHE A 293 18.61 9.98 16.18
C PHE A 293 18.49 8.79 17.12
N TYR A 294 18.15 7.67 16.53
CA TYR A 294 18.27 6.36 17.19
C TYR A 294 19.75 5.94 17.10
N VAL A 295 20.45 6.00 18.24
CA VAL A 295 21.91 5.80 18.36
C VAL A 295 22.20 4.56 19.17
#